data_ecc864dce17006f24cb922e106c74fd6
#
_entry.id   ecc864dce17006f24cb922e106c74fd6
#
_cell.length_a   1.000
_cell.length_b   1.000
_cell.length_c   1.000
_cell.angle_alpha   90.00
_cell.angle_beta   90.00
_cell.angle_gamma   90.00
#
_symmetry.space_group_name_H-M   'P 1'
#
loop_
_entity.id
_entity.type
_entity.pdbx_description
1 polymer ?
#
loop_
_entity_poly.entity_id
_entity_poly.type
_entity_poly.pdbx_seq_one_letter_code
_entity_poly.pdbx_strand_id
1 'polypeptide(L)'
;CSAIATNRLGGHFAIQGGGSDLAFPHHEFSAAHAEAALEVDRMAGHYVHAGMIALDGVKMSKSLGNLVFVHKLSEAGRDPSAIRLAVFAGHYREDRDFSDAILAEAEERLARWREQLSEEVSEAEATDVVDKLRAILADDLNTPEALSLLDGAAGDCNQIIATALDGLLGVRI
;
A
#
# COMPACT_ATOMS: atom_id res chain seq x y z
N CYS A 1 18.46 16.51 2.66
CA CYS A 1 17.88 15.32 1.99
C CYS A 1 18.36 15.25 0.55
N SER A 2 18.26 16.33 -0.26
CA SER A 2 18.65 16.36 -1.67
C SER A 2 20.06 15.82 -1.91
N ALA A 3 21.09 16.35 -1.21
CA ALA A 3 22.48 15.89 -1.34
C ALA A 3 22.67 14.40 -1.00
N ILE A 4 21.91 13.85 -0.05
CA ILE A 4 21.96 12.41 0.27
C ILE A 4 21.41 11.59 -0.89
N ALA A 5 20.25 11.99 -1.43
CA ALA A 5 19.63 11.31 -2.55
C ALA A 5 20.54 11.31 -3.78
N THR A 6 21.05 12.48 -4.18
CA THR A 6 21.91 12.61 -5.37
C THR A 6 23.27 11.92 -5.21
N ASN A 7 23.87 11.94 -4.02
CA ASN A 7 25.11 11.21 -3.76
C ASN A 7 24.96 9.69 -3.79
N ARG A 8 23.76 9.17 -3.49
CA ARG A 8 23.52 7.73 -3.43
C ARG A 8 22.89 7.16 -4.70
N LEU A 9 22.05 7.94 -5.38
CA LEU A 9 21.25 7.51 -6.51
C LEU A 9 21.68 8.16 -7.85
N GLY A 10 22.57 9.14 -7.79
CA GLY A 10 22.95 9.94 -8.96
C GLY A 10 22.08 11.18 -9.15
N GLY A 11 22.38 11.94 -10.20
CA GLY A 11 21.68 13.20 -10.50
C GLY A 11 20.26 13.03 -11.01
N HIS A 12 19.89 11.83 -11.44
CA HIS A 12 18.55 11.47 -11.88
C HIS A 12 18.21 10.05 -11.42
N PHE A 13 17.02 9.86 -10.84
CA PHE A 13 16.54 8.55 -10.40
C PHE A 13 15.04 8.37 -10.71
N ALA A 14 14.55 7.13 -10.66
CA ALA A 14 13.24 6.81 -11.18
C ALA A 14 12.08 7.47 -10.39
N ILE A 15 12.08 7.38 -9.06
CA ILE A 15 10.94 7.78 -8.23
C ILE A 15 11.42 8.55 -6.99
N GLN A 16 10.80 9.72 -6.75
CA GLN A 16 10.82 10.46 -5.48
C GLN A 16 9.47 10.26 -4.80
N GLY A 17 9.44 9.52 -3.68
CA GLY A 17 8.22 9.20 -2.96
C GLY A 17 8.16 9.78 -1.56
N GLY A 18 6.94 10.02 -1.06
CA GLY A 18 6.72 10.50 0.31
C GLY A 18 5.25 10.71 0.65
N GLY A 19 4.97 11.23 1.84
CA GLY A 19 3.63 11.69 2.19
C GLY A 19 3.23 12.96 1.44
N SER A 20 1.95 13.22 1.34
CA SER A 20 1.42 14.42 0.66
C SER A 20 1.94 15.73 1.29
N ASP A 21 2.23 15.73 2.58
CA ASP A 21 2.82 16.85 3.30
C ASP A 21 4.27 17.16 2.89
N LEU A 22 4.96 16.26 2.21
CA LEU A 22 6.31 16.46 1.68
C LEU A 22 6.32 17.06 0.27
N ALA A 23 5.20 17.08 -0.44
CA ALA A 23 5.15 17.62 -1.80
C ALA A 23 5.70 19.05 -1.84
N PHE A 24 5.23 19.88 -0.93
CA PHE A 24 5.71 21.24 -0.72
C PHE A 24 5.86 21.53 0.79
N PRO A 25 6.96 22.15 1.22
CA PRO A 25 8.08 22.65 0.38
C PRO A 25 9.20 21.62 0.15
N HIS A 26 9.20 20.48 0.84
CA HIS A 26 10.35 19.59 0.97
C HIS A 26 10.83 18.99 -0.37
N HIS A 27 9.94 18.34 -1.12
CA HIS A 27 10.30 17.69 -2.39
C HIS A 27 10.55 18.72 -3.48
N GLU A 28 9.77 19.79 -3.53
CA GLU A 28 9.98 20.89 -4.46
C GLU A 28 11.36 21.53 -4.28
N PHE A 29 11.73 21.87 -3.05
CA PHE A 29 13.04 22.44 -2.78
C PHE A 29 14.19 21.43 -2.97
N SER A 30 13.95 20.16 -2.69
CA SER A 30 14.93 19.11 -2.94
C SER A 30 15.23 18.97 -4.44
N ALA A 31 14.20 19.01 -5.27
CA ALA A 31 14.32 19.01 -6.73
C ALA A 31 15.09 20.25 -7.21
N ALA A 32 14.63 21.45 -6.83
CA ALA A 32 15.27 22.71 -7.22
C ALA A 32 16.76 22.77 -6.86
N HIS A 33 17.13 22.30 -5.65
CA HIS A 33 18.52 22.26 -5.21
C HIS A 33 19.37 21.28 -6.03
N ALA A 34 18.83 20.07 -6.30
CA ALA A 34 19.57 19.06 -7.07
C ALA A 34 19.72 19.47 -8.53
N GLU A 35 18.66 19.94 -9.15
CA GLU A 35 18.60 20.36 -10.54
C GLU A 35 19.56 21.53 -10.82
N ALA A 36 19.54 22.53 -9.93
CA ALA A 36 20.47 23.67 -10.02
C ALA A 36 21.95 23.28 -9.75
N ALA A 37 22.19 22.40 -8.78
CA ALA A 37 23.57 22.02 -8.41
C ALA A 37 24.24 21.07 -9.38
N LEU A 38 23.46 20.23 -10.07
CA LEU A 38 23.95 19.19 -10.97
C LEU A 38 23.71 19.52 -12.46
N GLU A 39 23.08 20.66 -12.74
CA GLU A 39 22.73 21.12 -14.09
C GLU A 39 21.92 20.06 -14.86
N VAL A 40 20.96 19.41 -14.17
CA VAL A 40 20.04 18.43 -14.75
C VAL A 40 18.64 19.01 -14.88
N ASP A 41 17.90 18.60 -15.90
CA ASP A 41 16.55 19.11 -16.16
C ASP A 41 15.53 18.64 -15.10
N ARG A 42 15.77 17.45 -14.53
CA ARG A 42 14.84 16.85 -13.57
C ARG A 42 15.55 15.84 -12.67
N MET A 43 15.38 16.01 -11.34
CA MET A 43 15.98 15.13 -10.32
C MET A 43 15.36 13.73 -10.34
N ALA A 44 14.05 13.62 -10.47
CA ALA A 44 13.36 12.33 -10.50
C ALA A 44 12.39 12.20 -11.68
N GLY A 45 12.28 11.01 -12.24
CA GLY A 45 11.35 10.71 -13.33
C GLY A 45 9.90 10.89 -12.91
N HIS A 46 9.57 10.44 -11.70
CA HIS A 46 8.23 10.52 -11.12
C HIS A 46 8.27 11.02 -9.68
N TYR A 47 7.25 11.80 -9.30
CA TYR A 47 7.00 12.23 -7.93
C TYR A 47 5.70 11.57 -7.47
N VAL A 48 5.76 10.73 -6.43
CA VAL A 48 4.62 9.97 -5.92
C VAL A 48 4.37 10.36 -4.47
N HIS A 49 3.14 10.79 -4.16
CA HIS A 49 2.78 11.20 -2.81
C HIS A 49 1.58 10.40 -2.32
N ALA A 50 1.73 9.81 -1.13
CA ALA A 50 0.66 9.09 -0.45
C ALA A 50 -0.12 10.05 0.46
N GLY A 51 -1.40 9.81 0.61
CA GLY A 51 -2.24 10.45 1.61
C GLY A 51 -1.74 10.17 3.03
N MET A 52 -2.11 11.03 3.95
CA MET A 52 -1.74 10.91 5.36
C MET A 52 -2.64 9.91 6.08
N ILE A 53 -2.06 9.18 7.03
CA ILE A 53 -2.82 8.31 7.93
C ILE A 53 -2.86 8.98 9.30
N ALA A 54 -4.07 9.29 9.77
CA ALA A 54 -4.34 9.79 11.11
C ALA A 54 -4.73 8.66 12.07
N LEU A 55 -4.78 8.94 13.36
CA LEU A 55 -5.37 8.07 14.38
C LEU A 55 -6.48 8.85 15.06
N ASP A 56 -7.72 8.34 14.96
CA ASP A 56 -8.91 8.99 15.54
C ASP A 56 -9.06 10.47 15.11
N GLY A 57 -8.86 10.76 13.82
CA GLY A 57 -8.95 12.11 13.26
C GLY A 57 -7.75 13.01 13.58
N VAL A 58 -6.75 12.52 14.30
CA VAL A 58 -5.58 13.31 14.70
C VAL A 58 -4.33 12.83 13.96
N LYS A 59 -3.62 13.76 13.31
CA LYS A 59 -2.34 13.44 12.63
C LYS A 59 -1.40 12.72 13.60
N MET A 60 -0.90 11.56 13.19
CA MET A 60 0.10 10.83 13.96
C MET A 60 1.42 11.60 14.00
N SER A 61 1.95 11.80 15.20
CA SER A 61 3.26 12.43 15.39
C SER A 61 4.00 11.90 16.61
N LYS A 62 5.33 11.96 16.56
CA LYS A 62 6.18 11.56 17.69
C LYS A 62 5.92 12.42 18.93
N SER A 63 5.65 13.71 18.74
CA SER A 63 5.40 14.66 19.84
C SER A 63 4.09 14.42 20.57
N LEU A 64 3.08 13.87 19.88
CA LEU A 64 1.79 13.51 20.48
C LEU A 64 1.79 12.09 21.07
N GLY A 65 2.80 11.28 20.75
CA GLY A 65 2.89 9.91 21.24
C GLY A 65 1.79 8.96 20.70
N ASN A 66 1.07 9.38 19.65
CA ASN A 66 -0.06 8.66 19.06
C ASN A 66 0.31 7.83 17.83
N LEU A 67 1.57 7.39 17.72
CA LEU A 67 2.01 6.57 16.60
C LEU A 67 1.53 5.12 16.76
N VAL A 68 0.98 4.57 15.70
CA VAL A 68 0.73 3.14 15.57
C VAL A 68 1.97 2.47 15.00
N PHE A 69 2.53 1.53 15.76
CA PHE A 69 3.74 0.81 15.35
C PHE A 69 3.39 -0.61 14.89
N VAL A 70 3.70 -0.94 13.66
CA VAL A 70 3.43 -2.28 13.08
C VAL A 70 4.05 -3.40 13.92
N HIS A 71 5.28 -3.23 14.45
CA HIS A 71 5.90 -4.23 15.31
C HIS A 71 5.09 -4.51 16.59
N LYS A 72 4.47 -3.47 17.18
CA LYS A 72 3.62 -3.65 18.36
C LYS A 72 2.32 -4.41 18.04
N LEU A 73 1.74 -4.18 16.87
CA LEU A 73 0.60 -4.96 16.41
C LEU A 73 0.99 -6.44 16.23
N SER A 74 2.15 -6.70 15.63
CA SER A 74 2.67 -8.06 15.47
C SER A 74 3.00 -8.72 16.81
N GLU A 75 3.62 -8.00 17.77
CA GLU A 75 3.89 -8.47 19.13
C GLU A 75 2.59 -8.77 19.92
N ALA A 76 1.52 -8.04 19.64
CA ALA A 76 0.17 -8.29 20.17
C ALA A 76 -0.55 -9.46 19.49
N GLY A 77 0.10 -10.16 18.55
CA GLY A 77 -0.43 -11.34 17.87
C GLY A 77 -1.33 -11.01 16.68
N ARG A 78 -1.36 -9.76 16.21
CA ARG A 78 -2.12 -9.41 15.00
C ARG A 78 -1.46 -10.01 13.76
N ASP A 79 -2.27 -10.59 12.88
CA ASP A 79 -1.79 -11.22 11.64
C ASP A 79 -1.18 -10.16 10.69
N PRO A 80 0.07 -10.31 10.21
CA PRO A 80 0.68 -9.39 9.27
C PRO A 80 -0.12 -9.20 7.97
N SER A 81 -0.81 -10.24 7.50
CA SER A 81 -1.68 -10.16 6.33
C SER A 81 -2.90 -9.25 6.61
N ALA A 82 -3.50 -9.34 7.80
CA ALA A 82 -4.60 -8.47 8.20
C ALA A 82 -4.14 -7.01 8.36
N ILE A 83 -2.97 -6.75 8.94
CA ILE A 83 -2.39 -5.41 9.02
C ILE A 83 -2.22 -4.82 7.61
N ARG A 84 -1.76 -5.63 6.66
CA ARG A 84 -1.62 -5.22 5.26
C ARG A 84 -2.96 -4.93 4.60
N LEU A 85 -3.98 -5.76 4.81
CA LEU A 85 -5.35 -5.52 4.33
C LEU A 85 -5.94 -4.23 4.90
N ALA A 86 -5.72 -3.93 6.18
CA ALA A 86 -6.13 -2.66 6.79
C ALA A 86 -5.47 -1.45 6.10
N VAL A 87 -4.20 -1.58 5.69
CA VAL A 87 -3.51 -0.54 4.90
C VAL A 87 -4.12 -0.42 3.50
N PHE A 88 -4.55 -1.49 2.87
CA PHE A 88 -5.13 -1.49 1.53
C PHE A 88 -6.62 -1.12 1.49
N ALA A 89 -7.28 -0.99 2.62
CA ALA A 89 -8.71 -0.65 2.70
C ALA A 89 -9.07 0.70 2.08
N GLY A 90 -8.13 1.64 2.02
CA GLY A 90 -8.28 2.92 1.31
C GLY A 90 -7.25 3.09 0.19
N HIS A 91 -7.56 3.97 -0.76
CA HIS A 91 -6.63 4.31 -1.84
C HIS A 91 -5.41 5.06 -1.28
N TYR A 92 -4.20 4.74 -1.76
CA TYR A 92 -2.97 5.30 -1.21
C TYR A 92 -2.86 6.83 -1.32
N ARG A 93 -3.57 7.46 -2.26
CA ARG A 93 -3.58 8.93 -2.45
C ARG A 93 -4.49 9.66 -1.47
N GLU A 94 -5.40 8.95 -0.80
CA GLU A 94 -6.41 9.56 0.07
C GLU A 94 -5.91 9.65 1.51
N ASP A 95 -6.19 10.80 2.14
CA ASP A 95 -6.03 10.94 3.58
C ASP A 95 -7.09 10.10 4.28
N ARG A 96 -6.69 9.38 5.31
CA ARG A 96 -7.59 8.48 6.04
C ARG A 96 -7.19 8.29 7.49
N ASP A 97 -8.12 7.75 8.28
CA ASP A 97 -7.84 7.30 9.62
C ASP A 97 -7.43 5.82 9.66
N PHE A 98 -6.58 5.49 10.64
CA PHE A 98 -6.43 4.14 11.14
C PHE A 98 -7.25 4.00 12.43
N SER A 99 -7.91 2.87 12.61
CA SER A 99 -8.63 2.53 13.83
C SER A 99 -8.60 1.02 14.09
N ASP A 100 -8.84 0.64 15.32
CA ASP A 100 -8.97 -0.78 15.67
C ASP A 100 -10.15 -1.44 14.94
N ALA A 101 -11.19 -0.70 14.56
CA ALA A 101 -12.29 -1.21 13.76
C ALA A 101 -11.83 -1.61 12.35
N ILE A 102 -11.04 -0.77 11.68
CA ILE A 102 -10.48 -1.08 10.35
C ILE A 102 -9.60 -2.33 10.41
N LEU A 103 -8.81 -2.48 11.47
CA LEU A 103 -7.99 -3.69 11.66
C LEU A 103 -8.86 -4.92 11.91
N ALA A 104 -9.91 -4.81 12.73
CA ALA A 104 -10.85 -5.91 12.98
C ALA A 104 -11.58 -6.35 11.69
N GLU A 105 -12.06 -5.40 10.87
CA GLU A 105 -12.65 -5.70 9.56
C GLU A 105 -11.67 -6.41 8.63
N ALA A 106 -10.40 -6.04 8.66
CA ALA A 106 -9.35 -6.69 7.88
C ALA A 106 -9.07 -8.11 8.38
N GLU A 107 -9.09 -8.35 9.69
CA GLU A 107 -8.96 -9.69 10.30
C GLU A 107 -10.14 -10.58 9.92
N GLU A 108 -11.37 -10.07 9.97
CA GLU A 108 -12.57 -10.80 9.55
C GLU A 108 -12.55 -11.12 8.04
N ARG A 109 -12.11 -10.17 7.19
CA ARG A 109 -11.93 -10.40 5.76
C ARG A 109 -10.93 -11.53 5.50
N LEU A 110 -9.77 -11.48 6.15
CA LEU A 110 -8.74 -12.51 6.02
C LEU A 110 -9.23 -13.88 6.46
N ALA A 111 -9.98 -13.95 7.57
CA ALA A 111 -10.56 -15.19 8.07
C ALA A 111 -11.56 -15.78 7.05
N ARG A 112 -12.46 -14.94 6.50
CA ARG A 112 -13.39 -15.38 5.43
C ARG A 112 -12.65 -15.94 4.22
N TRP A 113 -11.63 -15.25 3.73
CA TRP A 113 -10.87 -15.71 2.56
C TRP A 113 -10.18 -17.06 2.83
N ARG A 114 -9.66 -17.29 4.05
CA ARG A 114 -9.05 -18.56 4.46
C ARG A 114 -10.05 -19.70 4.59
N GLU A 115 -11.27 -19.42 5.07
CA GLU A 115 -12.35 -20.40 5.18
C GLU A 115 -12.92 -20.79 3.81
N GLN A 116 -12.86 -19.89 2.85
CA GLN A 116 -13.43 -20.03 1.51
C GLN A 116 -12.44 -20.57 0.47
N LEU A 117 -11.24 -21.00 0.89
CA LEU A 117 -10.33 -21.73 0.01
C LEU A 117 -10.99 -23.03 -0.47
N SER A 118 -11.32 -23.07 -1.76
CA SER A 118 -11.95 -24.21 -2.42
C SER A 118 -11.09 -24.70 -3.59
N GLU A 119 -10.95 -26.01 -3.72
CA GLU A 119 -10.32 -26.64 -4.90
C GLU A 119 -11.31 -26.79 -6.09
N GLU A 120 -12.58 -26.45 -5.93
CA GLU A 120 -13.63 -26.67 -6.92
C GLU A 120 -13.65 -25.66 -8.08
N VAL A 121 -12.84 -24.59 -7.97
CA VAL A 121 -12.75 -23.56 -9.02
C VAL A 121 -11.87 -24.00 -10.17
N SER A 122 -12.35 -23.82 -11.38
CA SER A 122 -11.56 -24.13 -12.57
C SER A 122 -10.36 -23.19 -12.69
N GLU A 123 -9.27 -23.71 -13.27
CA GLU A 123 -8.05 -22.91 -13.54
C GLU A 123 -8.35 -21.68 -14.40
N ALA A 124 -9.31 -21.78 -15.33
CA ALA A 124 -9.72 -20.68 -16.20
C ALA A 124 -10.39 -19.54 -15.43
N GLU A 125 -11.31 -19.86 -14.50
CA GLU A 125 -11.98 -18.87 -13.65
C GLU A 125 -10.99 -18.18 -12.70
N ALA A 126 -10.10 -18.95 -12.06
CA ALA A 126 -9.07 -18.40 -11.20
C ALA A 126 -8.11 -17.47 -11.97
N THR A 127 -7.74 -17.84 -13.20
CA THR A 127 -6.88 -17.02 -14.06
C THR A 127 -7.57 -15.70 -14.43
N ASP A 128 -8.86 -15.73 -14.76
CA ASP A 128 -9.66 -14.53 -15.06
C ASP A 128 -9.69 -13.55 -13.86
N VAL A 129 -9.88 -14.07 -12.64
CA VAL A 129 -9.81 -13.25 -11.42
C VAL A 129 -8.43 -12.61 -11.25
N VAL A 130 -7.35 -13.36 -11.45
CA VAL A 130 -5.98 -12.85 -11.34
C VAL A 130 -5.69 -11.80 -12.40
N ASP A 131 -6.17 -11.95 -13.61
CA ASP A 131 -5.96 -10.97 -14.69
C ASP A 131 -6.75 -9.68 -14.41
N LYS A 132 -7.98 -9.78 -13.90
CA LYS A 132 -8.75 -8.62 -13.41
C LYS A 132 -8.05 -7.92 -12.26
N LEU A 133 -7.53 -8.68 -11.28
CA LEU A 133 -6.75 -8.14 -10.15
C LEU A 133 -5.55 -7.35 -10.64
N ARG A 134 -4.79 -7.90 -11.59
CA ARG A 134 -3.63 -7.20 -12.20
C ARG A 134 -4.06 -5.92 -12.91
N ALA A 135 -5.15 -5.95 -13.66
CA ALA A 135 -5.66 -4.77 -14.37
C ALA A 135 -6.06 -3.64 -13.40
N ILE A 136 -6.77 -3.99 -12.32
CA ILE A 136 -7.16 -3.04 -11.26
C ILE A 136 -5.93 -2.45 -10.57
N LEU A 137 -4.95 -3.27 -10.21
CA LEU A 137 -3.73 -2.80 -9.58
C LEU A 137 -2.83 -1.98 -10.52
N ALA A 138 -2.90 -2.23 -11.83
CA ALA A 138 -2.20 -1.43 -12.84
C ALA A 138 -2.84 -0.04 -13.04
N ASP A 139 -4.10 0.14 -12.67
CA ASP A 139 -4.79 1.43 -12.64
C ASP A 139 -4.57 2.12 -11.30
N ASP A 140 -3.44 2.77 -11.18
CA ASP A 140 -3.05 3.61 -10.04
C ASP A 140 -3.09 2.91 -8.67
N LEU A 141 -2.77 1.61 -8.62
CA LEU A 141 -2.78 0.80 -7.39
C LEU A 141 -4.13 0.85 -6.66
N ASN A 142 -5.23 0.69 -7.37
CA ASN A 142 -6.60 0.76 -6.85
C ASN A 142 -6.91 -0.42 -5.92
N THR A 143 -6.28 -0.42 -4.74
CA THR A 143 -6.42 -1.50 -3.77
C THR A 143 -7.84 -1.66 -3.23
N PRO A 144 -8.67 -0.61 -3.01
CA PRO A 144 -10.06 -0.79 -2.58
C PRO A 144 -10.88 -1.63 -3.55
N GLU A 145 -10.75 -1.38 -4.86
CA GLU A 145 -11.44 -2.16 -5.89
C GLU A 145 -10.89 -3.59 -5.98
N ALA A 146 -9.56 -3.74 -5.85
CA ALA A 146 -8.93 -5.06 -5.77
C ALA A 146 -9.49 -5.90 -4.62
N LEU A 147 -9.66 -5.31 -3.42
CA LEU A 147 -10.27 -6.01 -2.29
C LEU A 147 -11.74 -6.35 -2.54
N SER A 148 -12.50 -5.46 -3.20
CA SER A 148 -13.90 -5.73 -3.57
C SER A 148 -14.03 -6.88 -4.58
N LEU A 149 -13.14 -6.93 -5.58
CA LEU A 149 -13.07 -8.06 -6.52
C LEU A 149 -12.84 -9.38 -5.77
N LEU A 150 -11.88 -9.39 -4.85
CA LEU A 150 -11.50 -10.58 -4.09
C LEU A 150 -12.59 -11.01 -3.09
N ASP A 151 -13.29 -10.06 -2.46
CA ASP A 151 -14.44 -10.38 -1.62
C ASP A 151 -15.56 -11.07 -2.42
N GLY A 152 -15.77 -10.66 -3.67
CA GLY A 152 -16.73 -11.29 -4.58
C GLY A 152 -16.30 -12.67 -5.10
N ALA A 153 -14.98 -12.88 -5.21
CA ALA A 153 -14.38 -14.14 -5.67
C ALA A 153 -14.04 -15.10 -4.52
N ALA A 154 -14.30 -14.74 -3.27
CA ALA A 154 -13.85 -15.49 -2.10
C ALA A 154 -14.45 -16.89 -2.01
N GLY A 155 -15.69 -17.10 -2.54
CA GLY A 155 -16.28 -18.43 -2.67
C GLY A 155 -15.56 -19.34 -3.66
N ASP A 156 -14.70 -18.76 -4.49
CA ASP A 156 -14.00 -19.38 -5.61
C ASP A 156 -12.47 -19.28 -5.46
N CYS A 157 -11.96 -19.09 -4.24
CA CYS A 157 -10.55 -18.94 -4.00
C CYS A 157 -9.82 -20.29 -4.08
N ASN A 158 -8.85 -20.39 -4.99
CA ASN A 158 -8.00 -21.56 -5.14
C ASN A 158 -6.50 -21.19 -4.99
N GLN A 159 -5.62 -22.17 -5.13
CA GLN A 159 -4.16 -21.97 -4.98
C GLN A 159 -3.59 -20.93 -5.96
N ILE A 160 -4.20 -20.73 -7.14
CA ILE A 160 -3.77 -19.73 -8.13
C ILE A 160 -4.02 -18.33 -7.58
N ILE A 161 -5.22 -18.09 -7.04
CA ILE A 161 -5.58 -16.80 -6.42
C ILE A 161 -4.75 -16.57 -5.16
N ALA A 162 -4.57 -17.59 -4.30
CA ALA A 162 -3.72 -17.49 -3.11
C ALA A 162 -2.28 -17.10 -3.45
N THR A 163 -1.71 -17.70 -4.49
CA THR A 163 -0.37 -17.37 -4.98
C THR A 163 -0.29 -15.93 -5.52
N ALA A 164 -1.33 -15.49 -6.24
CA ALA A 164 -1.41 -14.13 -6.74
C ALA A 164 -1.54 -13.10 -5.61
N LEU A 165 -2.31 -13.41 -4.56
CA LEU A 165 -2.44 -12.57 -3.37
C LEU A 165 -1.10 -12.38 -2.65
N ASP A 166 -0.33 -13.45 -2.43
CA ASP A 166 1.01 -13.33 -1.85
C ASP A 166 1.95 -12.55 -2.78
N GLY A 167 1.92 -12.83 -4.08
CA GLY A 167 2.81 -12.19 -5.06
C GLY A 167 2.51 -10.71 -5.33
N LEU A 168 1.24 -10.32 -5.40
CA LEU A 168 0.82 -8.97 -5.77
C LEU A 168 0.57 -8.06 -4.55
N LEU A 169 -0.01 -8.59 -3.49
CA LEU A 169 -0.40 -7.84 -2.29
C LEU A 169 0.42 -8.22 -1.06
N GLY A 170 1.19 -9.29 -1.08
CA GLY A 170 1.89 -9.82 0.08
C GLY A 170 0.94 -10.32 1.18
N VAL A 171 -0.27 -10.74 0.81
CA VAL A 171 -1.30 -11.27 1.70
C VAL A 171 -1.31 -12.79 1.60
N ARG A 172 -1.14 -13.46 2.73
CA ARG A 172 -1.11 -14.93 2.83
C ARG A 172 -2.41 -15.45 3.41
N ILE A 173 -3.09 -16.24 2.64
CA ILE A 173 -4.32 -16.93 3.03
C ILE A 173 -4.10 -18.41 3.19
#